data_072ec3b540714a5298ef6a91cabe6188
#
_entry.id   072ec3b540714a5298ef6a91cabe6188
#
_cell.length_a   1.000
_cell.length_b   1.000
_cell.length_c   1.000
_cell.angle_alpha   90.00
_cell.angle_beta   90.00
_cell.angle_gamma   90.00
#
_symmetry.space_group_name_H-M   'P 1'
#
loop_
_entity.id
_entity.type
_entity.pdbx_description
1 polymer ?
#
loop_
_entity_poly.entity_id
_entity_poly.type
_entity_poly.pdbx_seq_one_letter_code
_entity_poly.pdbx_strand_id
1 'polypeptide(L)'
;MSTRTQYEADLAALKGSLAKMSQLSADAVEDALEALCTADAEEAKGIIKGDTEVNRMERDIEHRCMTLLLRQQPVASDLRFISAAMKVVTDVERIGDHAADIAEIVPHLAGVRKAGDPAVSRSIEMGRKAHKMLQDAMSALSLIHISEPTRP
;
A
#
# COMPACT_ATOMS: atom_id res chain seq x y z
N MET A 1 14.93 9.86 -27.85
CA MET A 1 13.65 9.89 -27.17
C MET A 1 13.21 11.32 -26.96
N SER A 2 11.97 11.67 -27.27
CA SER A 2 11.47 13.00 -26.97
C SER A 2 11.28 13.14 -25.44
N THR A 3 11.41 14.36 -24.94
CA THR A 3 11.18 14.68 -23.51
C THR A 3 9.79 14.27 -23.06
N ARG A 4 8.80 14.41 -23.96
CA ARG A 4 7.40 14.02 -23.68
C ARG A 4 7.26 12.51 -23.51
N THR A 5 7.92 11.71 -24.35
CA THR A 5 7.90 10.23 -24.27
C THR A 5 8.52 9.77 -22.94
N GLN A 6 9.63 10.41 -22.54
CA GLN A 6 10.26 10.12 -21.26
C GLN A 6 9.35 10.48 -20.09
N TYR A 7 8.66 11.61 -20.15
CA TYR A 7 7.69 12.02 -19.14
C TYR A 7 6.54 11.01 -18.99
N GLU A 8 5.96 10.58 -20.10
CA GLU A 8 4.88 9.59 -20.10
C GLU A 8 5.34 8.26 -19.52
N ALA A 9 6.57 7.83 -19.84
CA ALA A 9 7.16 6.62 -19.28
C ALA A 9 7.39 6.74 -17.76
N ASP A 10 7.89 7.88 -17.30
CA ASP A 10 8.15 8.13 -15.88
C ASP A 10 6.83 8.18 -15.08
N LEU A 11 5.81 8.79 -15.64
CA LEU A 11 4.48 8.84 -15.03
C LEU A 11 3.84 7.44 -14.94
N ALA A 12 3.95 6.65 -16.01
CA ALA A 12 3.48 5.26 -16.02
C ALA A 12 4.24 4.40 -15.00
N ALA A 13 5.54 4.59 -14.85
CA ALA A 13 6.36 3.90 -13.87
C ALA A 13 5.94 4.27 -12.43
N LEU A 14 5.63 5.54 -12.16
CA LEU A 14 5.09 5.99 -10.88
C LEU A 14 3.77 5.28 -10.54
N LYS A 15 2.85 5.26 -11.47
CA LYS A 15 1.54 4.60 -11.30
C LYS A 15 1.69 3.11 -11.03
N GLY A 16 2.55 2.44 -11.79
CA GLY A 16 2.84 1.01 -11.63
C GLY A 16 3.46 0.70 -10.27
N SER A 17 4.40 1.51 -9.82
CA SER A 17 5.05 1.35 -8.51
C SER A 17 4.07 1.57 -7.36
N LEU A 18 3.21 2.57 -7.45
CA LEU A 18 2.18 2.84 -6.44
C LEU A 18 1.15 1.70 -6.36
N ALA A 19 0.70 1.19 -7.50
CA ALA A 19 -0.20 0.04 -7.56
C ALA A 19 0.43 -1.21 -6.94
N LYS A 20 1.69 -1.49 -7.24
CA LYS A 20 2.43 -2.63 -6.69
C LYS A 20 2.61 -2.50 -5.17
N MET A 21 3.02 -1.33 -4.68
CA MET A 21 3.19 -1.07 -3.25
C MET A 21 1.86 -1.24 -2.50
N SER A 22 0.79 -0.73 -3.06
CA SER A 22 -0.56 -0.83 -2.46
C SER A 22 -1.02 -2.28 -2.39
N GLN A 23 -0.77 -3.07 -3.42
CA GLN A 23 -1.09 -4.50 -3.43
C GLN A 23 -0.26 -5.26 -2.39
N LEU A 24 1.03 -4.95 -2.25
CA LEU A 24 1.89 -5.56 -1.24
C LEU A 24 1.39 -5.25 0.18
N SER A 25 0.99 -4.00 0.44
CA SER A 25 0.43 -3.61 1.75
C SER A 25 -0.92 -4.29 2.02
N ALA A 26 -1.79 -4.37 1.02
CA ALA A 26 -3.06 -5.07 1.13
C ALA A 26 -2.87 -6.57 1.41
N ASP A 27 -1.97 -7.21 0.69
CA ASP A 27 -1.63 -8.63 0.90
C ASP A 27 -1.03 -8.85 2.30
N ALA A 28 -0.17 -7.93 2.77
CA ALA A 28 0.41 -8.00 4.11
C ALA A 28 -0.67 -7.94 5.20
N VAL A 29 -1.69 -7.11 5.04
CA VAL A 29 -2.83 -7.05 5.97
C VAL A 29 -3.59 -8.37 5.97
N GLU A 30 -3.91 -8.92 4.81
CA GLU A 30 -4.62 -10.18 4.67
C GLU A 30 -3.84 -11.33 5.31
N ASP A 31 -2.55 -11.44 5.00
CA ASP A 31 -1.66 -12.46 5.54
C ASP A 31 -1.51 -12.32 7.07
N ALA A 32 -1.43 -11.08 7.59
CA ALA A 32 -1.37 -10.83 9.03
C ALA A 32 -2.66 -11.27 9.75
N LEU A 33 -3.81 -11.04 9.14
CA LEU A 33 -5.09 -11.51 9.68
C LEU A 33 -5.20 -13.03 9.65
N GLU A 34 -4.70 -13.66 8.60
CA GLU A 34 -4.65 -15.13 8.51
C GLU A 34 -3.70 -15.71 9.56
N ALA A 35 -2.48 -15.16 9.69
CA ALA A 35 -1.53 -15.55 10.72
C ALA A 35 -2.10 -15.36 12.13
N LEU A 36 -2.85 -14.29 12.37
CA LEU A 36 -3.56 -14.06 13.62
C LEU A 36 -4.65 -15.12 13.84
N CYS A 37 -5.37 -15.51 12.80
CA CYS A 37 -6.42 -16.52 12.86
C CYS A 37 -5.87 -17.90 13.17
N THR A 38 -4.79 -18.30 12.52
CA THR A 38 -4.16 -19.64 12.63
C THR A 38 -3.09 -19.74 13.71
N ALA A 39 -2.65 -18.60 14.25
CA ALA A 39 -1.50 -18.48 15.16
C ALA A 39 -0.19 -19.02 14.54
N ASP A 40 0.00 -18.81 13.23
CA ASP A 40 1.17 -19.27 12.48
C ASP A 40 2.34 -18.29 12.62
N ALA A 41 3.31 -18.65 13.47
CA ALA A 41 4.49 -17.83 13.74
C ALA A 41 5.45 -17.73 12.54
N GLU A 42 5.51 -18.74 11.67
CA GLU A 42 6.38 -18.71 10.49
C GLU A 42 5.81 -17.77 9.41
N GLU A 43 4.51 -17.79 9.20
CA GLU A 43 3.84 -16.82 8.34
C GLU A 43 4.03 -15.40 8.86
N ALA A 44 3.89 -15.19 10.16
CA ALA A 44 4.13 -13.90 10.81
C ALA A 44 5.55 -13.36 10.56
N LYS A 45 6.57 -14.21 10.64
CA LYS A 45 7.96 -13.82 10.33
C LYS A 45 8.12 -13.37 8.88
N GLY A 46 7.45 -14.02 7.95
CA GLY A 46 7.47 -13.65 6.54
C GLY A 46 6.90 -12.26 6.30
N ILE A 47 5.82 -11.90 6.99
CA ILE A 47 5.18 -10.59 6.92
C ILE A 47 6.12 -9.49 7.45
N ILE A 48 6.73 -9.70 8.60
CA ILE A 48 7.69 -8.76 9.19
C ILE A 48 8.88 -8.52 8.25
N LYS A 49 9.39 -9.57 7.63
CA LYS A 49 10.47 -9.49 6.65
C LYS A 49 10.08 -8.71 5.40
N GLY A 50 8.85 -8.88 4.93
CA GLY A 50 8.31 -8.22 3.74
C GLY A 50 8.12 -6.72 3.90
N ASP A 51 7.99 -6.23 5.12
CA ASP A 51 7.80 -4.80 5.41
C ASP A 51 8.99 -3.93 4.92
N THR A 52 10.19 -4.48 4.90
CA THR A 52 11.38 -3.82 4.35
C THR A 52 11.20 -3.45 2.87
N GLU A 53 10.53 -4.30 2.08
CA GLU A 53 10.25 -4.02 0.67
C GLU A 53 9.26 -2.88 0.51
N VAL A 54 8.21 -2.81 1.32
CA VAL A 54 7.23 -1.72 1.32
C VAL A 54 7.91 -0.39 1.65
N ASN A 55 8.77 -0.37 2.66
CA ASN A 55 9.54 0.81 3.05
C ASN A 55 10.49 1.28 1.94
N ARG A 56 11.12 0.35 1.25
CA ARG A 56 11.97 0.67 0.09
C ARG A 56 11.15 1.28 -1.04
N MET A 57 9.98 0.75 -1.32
CA MET A 57 9.08 1.24 -2.36
C MET A 57 8.55 2.65 -2.04
N GLU A 58 8.27 2.96 -0.78
CA GLU A 58 7.89 4.31 -0.36
C GLU A 58 8.95 5.32 -0.80
N ARG A 59 10.21 5.07 -0.46
CA ARG A 59 11.31 5.97 -0.82
C ARG A 59 11.49 6.11 -2.34
N ASP A 60 11.35 5.01 -3.06
CA ASP A 60 11.44 5.02 -4.52
C ASP A 60 10.32 5.86 -5.16
N ILE A 61 9.09 5.70 -4.68
CA ILE A 61 7.93 6.45 -5.17
C ILE A 61 8.05 7.94 -4.85
N GLU A 62 8.47 8.30 -3.64
CA GLU A 62 8.73 9.69 -3.26
C GLU A 62 9.79 10.33 -4.17
N HIS A 63 10.87 9.61 -4.43
CA HIS A 63 11.93 10.07 -5.34
C HIS A 63 11.41 10.28 -6.77
N ARG A 64 10.60 9.36 -7.29
CA ARG A 64 9.96 9.49 -8.61
C ARG A 64 9.03 10.69 -8.69
N CYS A 65 8.22 10.92 -7.65
CA CYS A 65 7.35 12.11 -7.57
C CYS A 65 8.15 13.39 -7.63
N MET A 66 9.22 13.50 -6.83
CA MET A 66 10.09 14.68 -6.82
C MET A 66 10.78 14.91 -8.16
N THR A 67 11.26 13.85 -8.79
CA THR A 67 11.89 13.93 -10.12
C THR A 67 10.92 14.45 -11.17
N LEU A 68 9.68 13.97 -11.17
CA LEU A 68 8.64 14.45 -12.09
C LEU A 68 8.32 15.93 -11.87
N LEU A 69 8.18 16.34 -10.60
CA LEU A 69 7.89 17.75 -10.27
C LEU A 69 9.02 18.70 -10.67
N LEU A 70 10.27 18.29 -10.47
CA LEU A 70 11.43 19.16 -10.71
C LEU A 70 11.84 19.23 -12.18
N ARG A 71 11.68 18.16 -12.94
CA ARG A 71 12.23 18.05 -14.29
C ARG A 71 11.22 18.25 -15.41
N GLN A 72 9.96 18.02 -15.16
CA GLN A 72 8.99 17.79 -16.24
C GLN A 72 7.85 18.80 -16.30
N GLN A 73 7.69 19.71 -15.36
CA GLN A 73 6.58 20.66 -15.31
C GLN A 73 5.22 20.02 -15.66
N PRO A 74 4.68 19.14 -14.80
CA PRO A 74 3.48 18.40 -15.10
C PRO A 74 2.26 19.31 -15.30
N VAL A 75 1.36 18.91 -16.21
CA VAL A 75 0.07 19.57 -16.40
C VAL A 75 -0.85 19.35 -15.19
N ALA A 76 -1.91 20.15 -15.08
CA ALA A 76 -2.75 20.21 -13.87
C ALA A 76 -3.28 18.86 -13.38
N SER A 77 -3.75 17.99 -14.30
CA SER A 77 -4.24 16.65 -13.94
C SER A 77 -3.14 15.74 -13.40
N ASP A 78 -1.98 15.75 -14.06
CA ASP A 78 -0.84 14.95 -13.64
C ASP A 78 -0.24 15.48 -12.33
N LEU A 79 -0.21 16.80 -12.15
CA LEU A 79 0.20 17.43 -10.90
C LEU A 79 -0.68 17.02 -9.73
N ARG A 80 -2.01 16.97 -9.93
CA ARG A 80 -2.93 16.48 -8.91
C ARG A 80 -2.69 15.02 -8.56
N PHE A 81 -2.44 14.18 -9.57
CA PHE A 81 -2.12 12.77 -9.34
C PHE A 81 -0.81 12.61 -8.57
N ILE A 82 0.25 13.32 -8.96
CA ILE A 82 1.55 13.26 -8.29
C ILE A 82 1.43 13.73 -6.83
N SER A 83 0.72 14.83 -6.59
CA SER A 83 0.47 15.35 -5.23
C SER A 83 -0.32 14.35 -4.38
N ALA A 84 -1.35 13.73 -4.94
CA ALA A 84 -2.13 12.70 -4.27
C ALA A 84 -1.25 11.46 -3.98
N ALA A 85 -0.42 11.04 -4.92
CA ALA A 85 0.50 9.91 -4.75
C ALA A 85 1.47 10.15 -3.59
N MET A 86 2.02 11.36 -3.44
CA MET A 86 2.92 11.70 -2.33
C MET A 86 2.24 11.59 -0.96
N LYS A 87 0.96 11.87 -0.88
CA LYS A 87 0.18 11.72 0.37
C LYS A 87 -0.18 10.27 0.63
N VAL A 88 -0.66 9.59 -0.40
CA VAL A 88 -1.13 8.20 -0.32
C VAL A 88 0.01 7.24 -0.01
N VAL A 89 1.20 7.44 -0.57
CA VAL A 89 2.34 6.53 -0.35
C VAL A 89 2.72 6.42 1.13
N THR A 90 2.66 7.52 1.87
CA THR A 90 2.91 7.53 3.32
C THR A 90 1.85 6.72 4.07
N ASP A 91 0.59 6.86 3.70
CA ASP A 91 -0.50 6.12 4.33
C ASP A 91 -0.45 4.62 4.00
N VAL A 92 -0.09 4.28 2.77
CA VAL A 92 0.07 2.88 2.34
C VAL A 92 1.24 2.22 3.08
N GLU A 93 2.36 2.92 3.26
CA GLU A 93 3.49 2.42 4.06
C GLU A 93 3.06 2.18 5.50
N ARG A 94 2.33 3.10 6.10
CA ARG A 94 1.81 2.96 7.47
C ARG A 94 0.88 1.75 7.61
N ILE A 95 0.07 1.45 6.62
CA ILE A 95 -0.78 0.25 6.61
C ILE A 95 0.09 -1.01 6.60
N GLY A 96 1.17 -1.02 5.82
CA GLY A 96 2.16 -2.10 5.83
C GLY A 96 2.81 -2.28 7.21
N ASP A 97 3.19 -1.19 7.86
CA ASP A 97 3.75 -1.21 9.23
C ASP A 97 2.74 -1.83 10.22
N HIS A 98 1.47 -1.47 10.14
CA HIS A 98 0.44 -2.05 11.01
C HIS A 98 0.24 -3.54 10.76
N ALA A 99 0.36 -4.01 9.53
CA ALA A 99 0.34 -5.44 9.24
C ALA A 99 1.52 -6.16 9.91
N ALA A 100 2.71 -5.57 9.85
CA ALA A 100 3.90 -6.10 10.53
C ALA A 100 3.72 -6.10 12.06
N ASP A 101 3.15 -5.03 12.63
CA ASP A 101 2.84 -4.94 14.06
C ASP A 101 1.89 -6.06 14.51
N ILE A 102 0.85 -6.35 13.72
CA ILE A 102 -0.06 -7.48 13.99
C ILE A 102 0.71 -8.80 13.93
N ALA A 103 1.57 -8.97 12.94
CA ALA A 103 2.39 -10.18 12.80
C ALA A 103 3.34 -10.38 13.99
N GLU A 104 3.90 -9.29 14.55
CA GLU A 104 4.76 -9.36 15.76
C GLU A 104 4.03 -9.88 16.99
N ILE A 105 2.72 -9.64 17.08
CA ILE A 105 1.90 -10.11 18.22
C ILE A 105 1.62 -11.62 18.14
N VAL A 106 1.56 -12.18 16.92
CA VAL A 106 1.13 -13.58 16.71
C VAL A 106 1.90 -14.60 17.55
N PRO A 107 3.26 -14.57 17.62
CA PRO A 107 3.99 -15.53 18.45
C PRO A 107 3.68 -15.43 19.95
N HIS A 108 3.33 -14.24 20.42
CA HIS A 108 3.01 -14.01 21.84
C HIS A 108 1.61 -14.52 22.21
N LEU A 109 0.75 -14.68 21.24
CA LEU A 109 -0.60 -15.24 21.44
C LEU A 109 -0.60 -16.78 21.41
N ALA A 110 0.42 -17.39 20.84
CA ALA A 110 0.57 -18.84 20.82
C ALA A 110 0.72 -19.37 22.26
N GLY A 111 -0.27 -20.10 22.75
CA GLY A 111 -0.28 -20.66 24.11
C GLY A 111 -1.13 -19.88 25.13
N VAL A 112 -1.50 -18.64 24.84
CA VAL A 112 -2.43 -17.85 25.70
C VAL A 112 -3.82 -17.80 25.09
N ARG A 113 -3.90 -17.94 23.76
CA ARG A 113 -5.11 -17.84 23.00
C ARG A 113 -5.98 -19.08 23.16
N LYS A 114 -7.25 -18.89 23.48
CA LYS A 114 -8.27 -19.93 23.42
C LYS A 114 -8.90 -19.96 22.03
N ALA A 115 -9.17 -21.14 21.50
CA ALA A 115 -9.90 -21.28 20.25
C ALA A 115 -11.26 -20.56 20.36
N GLY A 116 -11.58 -19.71 19.37
CA GLY A 116 -12.83 -18.96 19.35
C GLY A 116 -12.87 -17.72 20.23
N ASP A 117 -11.72 -17.17 20.63
CA ASP A 117 -11.66 -15.94 21.43
C ASP A 117 -12.41 -14.79 20.72
N PRO A 118 -13.45 -14.20 21.34
CA PRO A 118 -14.23 -13.12 20.72
C PRO A 118 -13.40 -11.87 20.40
N ALA A 119 -12.34 -11.59 21.15
CA ALA A 119 -11.48 -10.45 20.91
C ALA A 119 -10.70 -10.61 19.62
N VAL A 120 -10.16 -11.79 19.36
CA VAL A 120 -9.47 -12.12 18.10
C VAL A 120 -10.43 -12.03 16.92
N SER A 121 -11.64 -12.61 17.06
CA SER A 121 -12.65 -12.58 15.99
C SER A 121 -13.05 -11.15 15.61
N ARG A 122 -13.23 -10.27 16.59
CA ARG A 122 -13.55 -8.85 16.36
C ARG A 122 -12.38 -8.11 15.70
N SER A 123 -11.15 -8.40 16.11
CA SER A 123 -9.96 -7.81 15.52
C SER A 123 -9.81 -8.20 14.04
N ILE A 124 -10.08 -9.46 13.71
CA ILE A 124 -10.07 -9.94 12.33
C ILE A 124 -11.16 -9.25 11.51
N GLU A 125 -12.37 -9.13 12.03
CA GLU A 125 -13.46 -8.43 11.33
C GLU A 125 -13.12 -6.97 11.06
N MET A 126 -12.55 -6.27 12.04
CA MET A 126 -12.09 -4.90 11.90
C MET A 126 -10.99 -4.79 10.83
N GLY A 127 -10.03 -5.70 10.85
CA GLY A 127 -8.95 -5.75 9.86
C GLY A 127 -9.45 -6.00 8.45
N ARG A 128 -10.44 -6.88 8.26
CA ARG A 128 -11.07 -7.12 6.95
C ARG A 128 -11.79 -5.89 6.41
N LYS A 129 -12.45 -5.13 7.28
CA LYS A 129 -13.08 -3.85 6.89
C LYS A 129 -12.02 -2.84 6.47
N ALA A 130 -10.93 -2.73 7.21
CA ALA A 130 -9.81 -1.85 6.86
C ALA A 130 -9.16 -2.24 5.52
N HIS A 131 -8.96 -3.53 5.29
CA HIS A 131 -8.45 -4.07 4.02
C HIS A 131 -9.36 -3.67 2.84
N LYS A 132 -10.68 -3.82 2.99
CA LYS A 132 -11.63 -3.41 1.97
C LYS A 132 -11.57 -1.90 1.71
N MET A 133 -11.47 -1.10 2.76
CA MET A 133 -11.33 0.36 2.62
C MET A 133 -10.06 0.74 1.83
N LEU A 134 -8.95 0.06 2.05
CA LEU A 134 -7.72 0.26 1.30
C LEU A 134 -7.93 -0.09 -0.20
N GLN A 135 -8.52 -1.24 -0.49
CA GLN A 135 -8.81 -1.65 -1.87
C GLN A 135 -9.73 -0.65 -2.58
N ASP A 136 -10.78 -0.18 -1.91
CA ASP A 136 -11.72 0.80 -2.45
C ASP A 136 -11.02 2.15 -2.71
N ALA A 137 -10.16 2.60 -1.79
CA ALA A 137 -9.40 3.83 -1.93
C ALA A 137 -8.41 3.76 -3.11
N MET A 138 -7.73 2.64 -3.29
CA MET A 138 -6.80 2.44 -4.41
C MET A 138 -7.52 2.39 -5.75
N SER A 139 -8.69 1.77 -5.80
CA SER A 139 -9.54 1.77 -6.98
C SER A 139 -9.99 3.20 -7.33
N ALA A 140 -10.38 4.00 -6.33
CA ALA A 140 -10.77 5.39 -6.52
C ALA A 140 -9.60 6.24 -7.06
N LEU A 141 -8.39 6.06 -6.53
CA LEU A 141 -7.20 6.77 -7.02
C LEU A 141 -6.90 6.44 -8.48
N SER A 142 -7.04 5.18 -8.86
CA SER A 142 -6.90 4.72 -10.24
C SER A 142 -7.92 5.38 -11.17
N LEU A 143 -9.19 5.52 -10.72
CA LEU A 143 -10.28 6.14 -11.49
C LEU A 143 -10.13 7.65 -11.67
N ILE A 144 -9.53 8.37 -10.73
CA ILE A 144 -9.30 9.82 -10.84
C ILE A 144 -8.53 10.16 -12.12
N HIS A 145 -7.63 9.30 -12.54
CA HIS A 145 -6.83 9.51 -13.75
C HIS A 145 -7.58 9.17 -15.04
N ILE A 146 -8.53 8.23 -14.99
CA ILE A 146 -9.31 7.78 -16.16
C ILE A 146 -10.50 8.70 -16.44
N SER A 147 -11.07 9.33 -15.41
CA SER A 147 -12.30 10.11 -15.52
C SER A 147 -12.12 11.58 -15.91
N GLU A 148 -10.87 12.05 -16.00
CA GLU A 148 -10.65 13.42 -16.51
C GLU A 148 -10.74 13.42 -18.04
N PRO A 149 -11.64 14.25 -18.63
CA PRO A 149 -11.71 14.34 -20.09
C PRO A 149 -10.38 14.83 -20.64
N THR A 150 -9.84 14.08 -21.59
CA THR A 150 -8.74 14.53 -22.42
C THR A 150 -9.16 15.85 -23.07
N ARG A 151 -8.55 16.95 -22.63
CA ARG A 151 -8.73 18.23 -23.32
C ARG A 151 -8.21 18.10 -24.74
N PRO A 152 -8.95 18.59 -25.74
CA PRO A 152 -8.47 18.63 -27.11
C PRO A 152 -7.21 19.49 -27.25
#